data_6f4c11a76672529020249173334ef94c
#
_entry.id   6f4c11a76672529020249173334ef94c
#
_cell.length_a   1.000
_cell.length_b   1.000
_cell.length_c   1.000
_cell.angle_alpha   90.00
_cell.angle_beta   90.00
_cell.angle_gamma   90.00
#
_symmetry.space_group_name_H-M   'P 1'
#
loop_
_entity.id
_entity.type
_entity.pdbx_description
1 polymer ?
#
loop_
_entity_poly.entity_id
_entity_poly.type
_entity_poly.pdbx_seq_one_letter_code
_entity_poly.pdbx_strand_id
1 'polypeptide(L)'
;MPVFISDDQRERFVDCELLEIQGRNILFFLECENQELSVLLTDDKKIRELNKKYRGQDRATDVLSFPQNEEEENEPNYHLMGDVVISTVTAKRQASQHGLSLEEEIVLLLIHGILHLLGFNHERSEEEAYHMKKKTRELFDHIFPNKKPTESCNLYSD
;
A
#
# COMPACT_ATOMS: atom_id res chain seq x y z
N MET A 1 16.37 -4.51 8.64
CA MET A 1 15.66 -3.56 7.80
C MET A 1 14.19 -3.85 7.86
N PRO A 2 13.38 -2.85 8.12
CA PRO A 2 11.97 -3.10 8.45
C PRO A 2 11.04 -3.33 7.27
N VAL A 3 11.52 -3.33 6.03
CA VAL A 3 10.65 -3.55 4.86
C VAL A 3 11.15 -4.75 4.06
N PHE A 4 10.27 -5.73 3.87
CA PHE A 4 10.58 -6.94 3.13
C PHE A 4 9.64 -7.04 1.92
N ILE A 5 10.22 -7.13 0.73
CA ILE A 5 9.45 -7.21 -0.52
C ILE A 5 9.57 -8.62 -1.07
N SER A 6 8.42 -9.26 -1.31
CA SER A 6 8.34 -10.53 -2.04
C SER A 6 7.62 -10.28 -3.35
N ASP A 7 8.13 -10.85 -4.44
CA ASP A 7 7.57 -10.66 -5.77
C ASP A 7 7.31 -12.03 -6.40
N ASP A 8 6.03 -12.44 -6.44
CA ASP A 8 5.66 -13.73 -7.02
C ASP A 8 4.98 -13.59 -8.38
N GLN A 9 4.96 -12.39 -8.95
CA GLN A 9 4.46 -12.17 -10.30
C GLN A 9 5.62 -12.12 -11.30
N ARG A 10 5.39 -12.46 -12.57
CA ARG A 10 6.45 -12.55 -13.57
C ARG A 10 6.19 -11.74 -14.82
N GLU A 11 5.05 -11.13 -14.93
CA GLU A 11 4.65 -10.45 -16.15
C GLU A 11 5.20 -9.03 -16.26
N ARG A 12 5.56 -8.42 -15.15
CA ARG A 12 6.03 -7.03 -15.12
C ARG A 12 7.25 -6.90 -14.26
N PHE A 13 8.21 -6.12 -14.74
CA PHE A 13 9.40 -5.82 -13.94
C PHE A 13 9.07 -4.76 -12.92
N VAL A 14 9.44 -5.01 -11.68
CA VAL A 14 9.36 -4.03 -10.58
C VAL A 14 10.72 -4.02 -9.89
N ASP A 15 11.27 -2.82 -9.72
CA ASP A 15 12.54 -2.67 -9.00
C ASP A 15 12.26 -2.78 -7.50
N CYS A 16 12.44 -3.98 -6.97
CA CYS A 16 12.14 -4.26 -5.57
C CYS A 16 13.08 -3.56 -4.60
N GLU A 17 14.33 -3.31 -5.01
CA GLU A 17 15.26 -2.57 -4.16
C GLU A 17 14.82 -1.13 -3.99
N LEU A 18 14.39 -0.50 -5.07
CA LEU A 18 13.90 0.86 -5.02
C LEU A 18 12.59 0.93 -4.21
N LEU A 19 11.70 -0.04 -4.41
CA LEU A 19 10.45 -0.08 -3.67
C LEU A 19 10.71 -0.25 -2.16
N GLU A 20 11.69 -1.05 -1.78
CA GLU A 20 12.08 -1.19 -0.39
C GLU A 20 12.55 0.14 0.20
N ILE A 21 13.39 0.87 -0.55
CA ILE A 21 13.85 2.19 -0.11
C ILE A 21 12.68 3.15 0.07
N GLN A 22 11.76 3.16 -0.88
CA GLN A 22 10.58 4.01 -0.81
C GLN A 22 9.67 3.64 0.36
N GLY A 23 9.52 2.35 0.61
CA GLY A 23 8.76 1.87 1.76
C GLY A 23 9.37 2.33 3.09
N ARG A 24 10.70 2.23 3.20
CA ARG A 24 11.38 2.71 4.41
C ARG A 24 11.23 4.21 4.59
N ASN A 25 11.25 4.98 3.49
CA ASN A 25 11.05 6.42 3.56
C ASN A 25 9.64 6.75 4.05
N ILE A 26 8.63 6.00 3.59
CA ILE A 26 7.26 6.17 4.06
C ILE A 26 7.17 5.92 5.57
N LEU A 27 7.75 4.82 6.02
CA LEU A 27 7.72 4.49 7.45
C LEU A 27 8.47 5.54 8.28
N PHE A 28 9.60 6.02 7.79
CA PHE A 28 10.34 7.07 8.47
C PHE A 28 9.53 8.36 8.58
N PHE A 29 8.89 8.77 7.49
CA PHE A 29 8.04 9.96 7.48
C PHE A 29 6.89 9.85 8.47
N LEU A 30 6.37 8.64 8.65
CA LEU A 30 5.27 8.36 9.58
C LEU A 30 5.74 8.04 11.01
N GLU A 31 7.04 8.14 11.25
CA GLU A 31 7.65 7.83 12.55
C GLU A 31 7.42 6.39 12.99
N CYS A 32 7.41 5.48 12.00
CA CYS A 32 7.21 4.04 12.21
C CYS A 32 8.44 3.22 11.80
N GLU A 33 9.62 3.81 11.79
CA GLU A 33 10.84 3.16 11.30
C GLU A 33 11.25 1.94 12.12
N ASN A 34 10.71 1.78 13.32
CA ASN A 34 10.99 0.61 14.16
C ASN A 34 10.05 -0.56 13.90
N GLN A 35 9.07 -0.40 13.02
CA GLN A 35 8.13 -1.47 12.71
C GLN A 35 8.52 -2.19 11.44
N GLU A 36 8.18 -3.47 11.37
CA GLU A 36 8.44 -4.27 10.19
C GLU A 36 7.21 -4.33 9.29
N LEU A 37 7.44 -4.21 8.00
CA LEU A 37 6.41 -4.27 6.98
C LEU A 37 6.78 -5.33 5.96
N SER A 38 5.83 -6.20 5.64
CA SER A 38 5.99 -7.17 4.55
C SER A 38 5.10 -6.74 3.38
N VAL A 39 5.66 -6.75 2.18
CA VAL A 39 4.93 -6.39 0.96
C VAL A 39 5.01 -7.57 -0.01
N LEU A 40 3.87 -8.00 -0.52
CA LEU A 40 3.81 -9.01 -1.56
C LEU A 40 3.30 -8.40 -2.85
N LEU A 41 4.09 -8.48 -3.91
CA LEU A 41 3.66 -8.11 -5.26
C LEU A 41 3.19 -9.38 -5.95
N THR A 42 1.96 -9.36 -6.44
CA THR A 42 1.36 -10.57 -7.01
C THR A 42 0.43 -10.21 -8.17
N ASP A 43 -0.38 -11.15 -8.61
CA ASP A 43 -1.33 -10.96 -9.72
C ASP A 43 -2.78 -10.96 -9.21
N ASP A 44 -3.72 -10.75 -10.15
CA ASP A 44 -5.14 -10.69 -9.82
C ASP A 44 -5.68 -12.03 -9.30
N LYS A 45 -5.16 -13.14 -9.78
CA LYS A 45 -5.63 -14.46 -9.33
C LYS A 45 -5.32 -14.67 -7.85
N LYS A 46 -4.09 -14.39 -7.47
CA LYS A 46 -3.66 -14.59 -6.08
C LYS A 46 -4.35 -13.61 -5.14
N ILE A 47 -4.44 -12.33 -5.50
CA ILE A 47 -5.07 -11.35 -4.62
C ILE A 47 -6.57 -11.62 -4.48
N ARG A 48 -7.22 -12.15 -5.53
CA ARG A 48 -8.61 -12.59 -5.45
C ARG A 48 -8.78 -13.72 -4.46
N GLU A 49 -7.88 -14.70 -4.48
CA GLU A 49 -7.88 -15.80 -3.52
C GLU A 49 -7.76 -15.29 -2.09
N LEU A 50 -6.85 -14.36 -1.85
CA LEU A 50 -6.63 -13.78 -0.52
C LEU A 50 -7.84 -12.96 -0.08
N ASN A 51 -8.42 -12.19 -0.99
CA ASN A 51 -9.59 -11.37 -0.70
C ASN A 51 -10.79 -12.25 -0.32
N LYS A 52 -10.97 -13.35 -1.04
CA LYS A 52 -12.03 -14.31 -0.74
C LYS A 52 -11.81 -14.98 0.61
N LYS A 53 -10.59 -15.45 0.85
CA LYS A 53 -10.26 -16.20 2.06
C LYS A 53 -10.35 -15.35 3.33
N TYR A 54 -9.83 -14.12 3.29
CA TYR A 54 -9.69 -13.31 4.50
C TYR A 54 -10.73 -12.21 4.64
N ARG A 55 -11.39 -11.82 3.56
CA ARG A 55 -12.38 -10.73 3.60
C ARG A 55 -13.75 -11.16 3.06
N GLY A 56 -13.89 -12.39 2.62
CA GLY A 56 -15.15 -12.91 2.11
C GLY A 56 -15.61 -12.32 0.78
N GLN A 57 -14.70 -11.68 0.05
CA GLN A 57 -15.03 -11.04 -1.23
C GLN A 57 -14.30 -11.75 -2.37
N ASP A 58 -15.06 -12.43 -3.22
CA ASP A 58 -14.52 -13.22 -4.31
C ASP A 58 -14.31 -12.33 -5.55
N ARG A 59 -13.33 -11.43 -5.43
CA ARG A 59 -12.96 -10.54 -6.54
C ARG A 59 -11.52 -10.05 -6.36
N ALA A 60 -10.87 -9.71 -7.46
CA ALA A 60 -9.56 -9.09 -7.42
C ALA A 60 -9.70 -7.64 -6.95
N THR A 61 -8.66 -7.12 -6.34
CA THR A 61 -8.57 -5.73 -5.94
C THR A 61 -7.14 -5.25 -6.18
N ASP A 62 -6.88 -3.98 -5.97
CA ASP A 62 -5.55 -3.41 -6.17
C ASP A 62 -4.61 -3.69 -4.99
N VAL A 63 -5.11 -3.53 -3.77
CA VAL A 63 -4.28 -3.66 -2.57
C VAL A 63 -5.11 -4.23 -1.42
N LEU A 64 -4.46 -5.07 -0.61
CA LEU A 64 -5.02 -5.60 0.64
C LEU A 64 -4.02 -5.34 1.75
N SER A 65 -4.53 -5.04 2.95
CA SER A 65 -3.73 -4.83 4.14
C SER A 65 -4.17 -5.78 5.24
N PHE A 66 -3.20 -6.43 5.87
CA PHE A 66 -3.45 -7.38 6.96
C PHE A 66 -2.62 -6.95 8.17
N PRO A 67 -3.23 -6.25 9.15
CA PRO A 67 -2.49 -5.82 10.34
C PRO A 67 -2.07 -6.99 11.21
N GLN A 68 -0.97 -6.80 11.91
CA GLN A 68 -0.41 -7.80 12.83
C GLN A 68 -0.29 -7.20 14.22
N ASN A 69 -0.38 -8.07 15.24
CA ASN A 69 -0.07 -7.71 16.63
C ASN A 69 -0.94 -6.60 17.22
N GLU A 70 -2.19 -6.53 16.81
CA GLU A 70 -3.09 -5.52 17.33
C GLU A 70 -3.33 -5.62 18.84
N GLU A 71 -3.19 -6.81 19.39
CA GLU A 71 -3.56 -7.10 20.79
C GLU A 71 -2.40 -7.53 21.67
N GLU A 72 -1.18 -7.61 21.14
CA GLU A 72 -0.08 -8.26 21.83
C GLU A 72 1.18 -7.40 21.90
N GLU A 73 1.06 -6.23 22.49
CA GLU A 73 2.19 -5.32 22.65
C GLU A 73 3.35 -5.90 23.42
N ASN A 74 3.09 -6.91 24.24
CA ASN A 74 4.12 -7.55 25.06
C ASN A 74 4.73 -8.79 24.44
N GLU A 75 4.28 -9.15 23.23
CA GLU A 75 4.83 -10.31 22.54
C GLU A 75 6.14 -9.97 21.83
N PRO A 76 7.03 -10.98 21.62
CA PRO A 76 8.32 -10.71 20.97
C PRO A 76 8.24 -10.09 19.58
N ASN A 77 7.12 -10.27 18.88
CA ASN A 77 6.94 -9.73 17.54
C ASN A 77 5.94 -8.58 17.48
N TYR A 78 5.76 -7.85 18.57
CA TYR A 78 4.83 -6.72 18.60
C TYR A 78 5.20 -5.62 17.61
N HIS A 79 6.46 -5.58 17.17
CA HIS A 79 6.94 -4.58 16.22
C HIS A 79 6.53 -4.85 14.77
N LEU A 80 5.86 -5.95 14.49
CA LEU A 80 5.38 -6.25 13.15
C LEU A 80 4.16 -5.38 12.83
N MET A 81 4.27 -4.57 11.78
CA MET A 81 3.16 -3.72 11.33
C MET A 81 2.08 -4.54 10.63
N GLY A 82 2.49 -5.40 9.74
CA GLY A 82 1.59 -6.24 8.98
C GLY A 82 2.05 -6.48 7.56
N ASP A 83 1.10 -6.89 6.73
CA ASP A 83 1.34 -7.23 5.33
C ASP A 83 0.50 -6.36 4.41
N VAL A 84 1.12 -5.90 3.33
CA VAL A 84 0.44 -5.21 2.23
C VAL A 84 0.62 -6.07 0.98
N VAL A 85 -0.49 -6.43 0.34
CA VAL A 85 -0.48 -7.24 -0.88
C VAL A 85 -0.97 -6.37 -2.03
N ILE A 86 -0.21 -6.31 -3.12
CA ILE A 86 -0.52 -5.44 -4.26
C ILE A 86 -0.59 -6.29 -5.53
N SER A 87 -1.68 -6.16 -6.29
CA SER A 87 -1.78 -6.75 -7.63
C SER A 87 -1.11 -5.84 -8.64
N THR A 88 -0.02 -6.31 -9.25
CA THR A 88 0.65 -5.53 -10.29
C THR A 88 -0.18 -5.45 -11.58
N VAL A 89 -1.06 -6.41 -11.80
CA VAL A 89 -1.98 -6.40 -12.95
C VAL A 89 -2.96 -5.24 -12.83
N THR A 90 -3.63 -5.14 -11.70
CA THR A 90 -4.57 -4.05 -11.43
C THR A 90 -3.82 -2.71 -11.34
N ALA A 91 -2.65 -2.69 -10.69
CA ALA A 91 -1.84 -1.47 -10.60
C ALA A 91 -1.48 -0.94 -11.98
N LYS A 92 -1.09 -1.82 -12.91
CA LYS A 92 -0.75 -1.40 -14.28
C LYS A 92 -1.92 -0.73 -14.98
N ARG A 93 -3.11 -1.31 -14.85
CA ARG A 93 -4.32 -0.75 -15.44
C ARG A 93 -4.66 0.62 -14.84
N GLN A 94 -4.59 0.72 -13.51
CA GLN A 94 -4.89 1.97 -12.81
C GLN A 94 -3.85 3.05 -13.12
N ALA A 95 -2.57 2.66 -13.23
CA ALA A 95 -1.51 3.61 -13.56
C ALA A 95 -1.82 4.37 -14.84
N SER A 96 -2.26 3.66 -15.88
CA SER A 96 -2.65 4.29 -17.15
C SER A 96 -3.77 5.31 -16.97
N GLN A 97 -4.75 5.00 -16.13
CA GLN A 97 -5.87 5.90 -15.86
C GLN A 97 -5.46 7.11 -15.03
N HIS A 98 -4.47 6.93 -14.17
CA HIS A 98 -4.02 7.99 -13.26
C HIS A 98 -2.88 8.85 -13.82
N GLY A 99 -2.42 8.54 -15.03
CA GLY A 99 -1.30 9.26 -15.62
C GLY A 99 0.02 9.00 -14.91
N LEU A 100 0.16 7.82 -14.30
CA LEU A 100 1.34 7.42 -13.54
C LEU A 100 2.05 6.25 -14.22
N SER A 101 3.33 6.08 -13.89
CA SER A 101 4.04 4.86 -14.23
C SER A 101 3.57 3.73 -13.31
N LEU A 102 3.87 2.49 -13.68
CA LEU A 102 3.56 1.35 -12.81
C LEU A 102 4.21 1.52 -11.44
N GLU A 103 5.46 1.93 -11.41
CA GLU A 103 6.19 2.13 -10.17
C GLU A 103 5.53 3.19 -9.29
N GLU A 104 5.14 4.31 -9.88
CA GLU A 104 4.46 5.37 -9.15
C GLU A 104 3.12 4.90 -8.58
N GLU A 105 2.37 4.13 -9.36
CA GLU A 105 1.10 3.57 -8.90
C GLU A 105 1.31 2.58 -7.75
N ILE A 106 2.33 1.72 -7.84
CA ILE A 106 2.63 0.78 -6.77
C ILE A 106 2.96 1.51 -5.47
N VAL A 107 3.73 2.60 -5.55
CA VAL A 107 4.05 3.40 -4.36
C VAL A 107 2.77 4.03 -3.78
N LEU A 108 1.89 4.52 -4.64
CA LEU A 108 0.62 5.09 -4.18
C LEU A 108 -0.23 4.04 -3.45
N LEU A 109 -0.30 2.82 -3.99
CA LEU A 109 -1.01 1.72 -3.36
C LEU A 109 -0.33 1.28 -2.05
N LEU A 110 0.99 1.31 -2.02
CA LEU A 110 1.73 0.98 -0.81
C LEU A 110 1.44 2.00 0.30
N ILE A 111 1.41 3.28 -0.03
CA ILE A 111 1.03 4.32 0.92
C ILE A 111 -0.36 4.04 1.47
N HIS A 112 -1.31 3.76 0.60
CA HIS A 112 -2.69 3.46 1.00
C HIS A 112 -2.75 2.25 1.95
N GLY A 113 -2.02 1.19 1.61
CA GLY A 113 -1.97 -0.02 2.44
C GLY A 113 -1.36 0.24 3.81
N ILE A 114 -0.27 0.98 3.86
CA ILE A 114 0.39 1.32 5.13
C ILE A 114 -0.53 2.17 6.01
N LEU A 115 -1.21 3.14 5.43
CA LEU A 115 -2.15 3.97 6.19
C LEU A 115 -3.28 3.14 6.78
N HIS A 116 -3.78 2.15 6.04
CA HIS A 116 -4.76 1.22 6.59
C HIS A 116 -4.21 0.42 7.78
N LEU A 117 -2.96 -0.02 7.69
CA LEU A 117 -2.33 -0.74 8.79
C LEU A 117 -2.22 0.13 10.05
N LEU A 118 -2.11 1.45 9.87
CA LEU A 118 -2.05 2.40 10.97
C LEU A 118 -3.42 2.84 11.48
N GLY A 119 -4.50 2.29 10.92
CA GLY A 119 -5.84 2.58 11.38
C GLY A 119 -6.59 3.65 10.62
N PHE A 120 -5.98 4.25 9.59
CA PHE A 120 -6.72 5.16 8.72
C PHE A 120 -7.80 4.38 7.98
N ASN A 121 -8.98 4.95 7.84
CA ASN A 121 -10.08 4.28 7.18
C ASN A 121 -10.96 5.29 6.45
N HIS A 122 -11.05 5.16 5.13
CA HIS A 122 -11.82 6.08 4.30
C HIS A 122 -13.30 5.73 4.20
N GLU A 123 -13.71 4.61 4.80
CA GLU A 123 -15.10 4.13 4.73
C GLU A 123 -15.97 4.50 5.94
N ARG A 124 -15.36 4.86 7.07
CA ARG A 124 -16.11 5.11 8.31
C ARG A 124 -16.79 6.47 8.36
N SER A 125 -16.18 7.49 7.77
CA SER A 125 -16.74 8.83 7.75
C SER A 125 -16.07 9.68 6.70
N GLU A 126 -16.70 10.81 6.35
CA GLU A 126 -16.10 11.76 5.41
C GLU A 126 -14.86 12.42 6.01
N GLU A 127 -14.85 12.64 7.32
CA GLU A 127 -13.72 13.22 8.01
C GLU A 127 -12.50 12.30 7.95
N GLU A 128 -12.69 11.00 8.21
CA GLU A 128 -11.60 10.04 8.13
C GLU A 128 -11.11 9.86 6.70
N ALA A 129 -12.02 9.88 5.72
CA ALA A 129 -11.65 9.82 4.32
C ALA A 129 -10.79 11.04 3.93
N TYR A 130 -11.17 12.21 4.38
CA TYR A 130 -10.41 13.43 4.13
C TYR A 130 -9.01 13.35 4.72
N HIS A 131 -8.87 12.91 5.96
CA HIS A 131 -7.58 12.79 6.63
C HIS A 131 -6.68 11.77 5.92
N MET A 132 -7.25 10.66 5.48
CA MET A 132 -6.48 9.65 4.75
C MET A 132 -5.98 10.18 3.42
N LYS A 133 -6.83 10.87 2.66
CA LYS A 133 -6.41 11.46 1.38
C LYS A 133 -5.36 12.54 1.57
N LYS A 134 -5.52 13.36 2.59
CA LYS A 134 -4.55 14.41 2.91
C LYS A 134 -3.18 13.79 3.22
N LYS A 135 -3.14 12.76 4.05
CA LYS A 135 -1.89 12.08 4.40
C LYS A 135 -1.29 11.39 3.17
N THR A 136 -2.12 10.78 2.34
CA THR A 136 -1.68 10.15 1.09
C THR A 136 -0.97 11.18 0.19
N ARG A 137 -1.57 12.36 0.03
CA ARG A 137 -0.97 13.44 -0.78
C ARG A 137 0.37 13.89 -0.21
N GLU A 138 0.43 14.08 1.10
CA GLU A 138 1.68 14.49 1.74
C GLU A 138 2.80 13.48 1.47
N LEU A 139 2.53 12.20 1.64
CA LEU A 139 3.52 11.15 1.44
C LEU A 139 3.91 11.00 -0.02
N PHE A 140 2.93 10.99 -0.93
CA PHE A 140 3.22 10.83 -2.35
C PHE A 140 4.00 12.02 -2.88
N ASP A 141 3.62 13.24 -2.49
CA ASP A 141 4.31 14.45 -2.91
C ASP A 141 5.73 14.51 -2.34
N HIS A 142 5.95 13.93 -1.18
CA HIS A 142 7.30 13.85 -0.60
C HIS A 142 8.21 12.93 -1.43
N ILE A 143 7.68 11.81 -1.91
CA ILE A 143 8.45 10.85 -2.70
C ILE A 143 8.59 11.29 -4.15
N PHE A 144 7.53 11.82 -4.74
CA PHE A 144 7.49 12.26 -6.13
C PHE A 144 7.03 13.72 -6.22
N PRO A 145 7.90 14.69 -5.85
CA PRO A 145 7.48 16.10 -5.71
C PRO A 145 6.99 16.75 -7.00
N ASN A 146 7.36 16.21 -8.15
CA ASN A 146 6.99 16.79 -9.44
C ASN A 146 5.93 15.97 -10.18
N LYS A 147 5.27 15.05 -9.49
CA LYS A 147 4.29 14.17 -10.12
C LYS A 147 2.97 14.21 -9.36
N LYS A 148 1.87 14.30 -10.10
CA LYS A 148 0.52 14.25 -9.51
C LYS A 148 -0.36 13.34 -10.31
N PRO A 149 -1.12 12.46 -9.64
CA PRO A 149 -2.13 11.65 -10.32
C PRO A 149 -3.22 12.53 -10.93
N THR A 150 -3.90 12.00 -11.93
CA THR A 150 -5.05 12.70 -12.53
C THR A 150 -6.22 12.77 -11.56
N GLU A 151 -7.22 13.57 -11.89
CA GLU A 151 -8.41 13.74 -11.04
C GLU A 151 -9.21 12.46 -10.87
N SER A 152 -9.02 11.47 -11.76
CA SER A 152 -9.71 10.19 -11.63
C SER A 152 -9.16 9.31 -10.50
N CYS A 153 -8.04 9.68 -9.89
CA CYS A 153 -7.43 8.90 -8.83
C CYS A 153 -8.13 9.14 -7.49
N ASN A 154 -8.90 8.15 -7.03
CA ASN A 154 -9.67 8.26 -5.79
C ASN A 154 -8.81 8.21 -4.53
N LEU A 155 -7.57 7.76 -4.62
CA LEU A 155 -6.67 7.69 -3.47
C LEU A 155 -5.97 9.01 -3.20
N TYR A 156 -5.97 9.91 -4.17
CA TYR A 156 -5.21 11.15 -4.11
C TYR A 156 -6.09 12.39 -4.23
N SER A 157 -7.01 12.40 -5.19
CA SER A 157 -7.85 13.56 -5.48
C SER A 157 -9.15 13.56 -4.66
N ASP A 158 -9.65 14.72 -4.38
CA ASP A 158 -10.92 14.89 -3.66
C ASP A 158 -12.14 14.48 -4.48
#